data_d26f0e301bf3a8622f9300719b622e61
#
_entry.id   d26f0e301bf3a8622f9300719b622e61
#
_cell.length_a   1.000
_cell.length_b   1.000
_cell.length_c   1.000
_cell.angle_alpha   90.00
_cell.angle_beta   90.00
_cell.angle_gamma   90.00
#
_symmetry.space_group_name_H-M   'P 1'
#
loop_
_entity.id
_entity.type
_entity.pdbx_description
1 polymer ?
#
loop_
_entity_poly.entity_id
_entity_poly.type
_entity_poly.pdbx_seq_one_letter_code
_entity_poly.pdbx_strand_id
1 'polypeptide(L)'
;SKITKFETPIKMEIIEPGQELSFGEMKISAIPAYNIDKSFHPKDEGVGYIIKSNGTIIYHAGDTDFIPEMQKLTGYQQPGKEFIALLPIGGRFTMTVEEAVEAAKMIKPSLTIPMHWGSIVGTEEDAKEFVRLCKEAKINAEILEKV
;
A
#
# COMPACT_ATOMS: atom_id res chain seq x y z
N SER A 1 20.11 11.61 -10.86
CA SER A 1 18.75 11.78 -11.40
C SER A 1 18.62 13.20 -11.93
N LYS A 2 18.29 13.34 -13.20
CA LYS A 2 17.99 14.65 -13.79
C LYS A 2 16.62 15.09 -13.25
N ILE A 3 16.61 16.02 -12.33
CA ILE A 3 15.39 16.74 -11.96
C ILE A 3 14.99 17.54 -13.20
N THR A 4 13.90 17.17 -13.84
CA THR A 4 13.32 17.97 -14.92
C THR A 4 12.93 19.32 -14.34
N LYS A 5 13.44 20.42 -14.91
CA LYS A 5 12.99 21.78 -14.56
C LYS A 5 11.52 21.89 -14.99
N PHE A 6 10.63 21.97 -14.01
CA PHE A 6 9.23 22.30 -14.26
C PHE A 6 9.13 23.83 -14.50
N GLU A 7 8.41 24.22 -15.52
CA GLU A 7 8.21 25.65 -15.87
C GLU A 7 7.32 26.39 -14.86
N THR A 8 6.57 25.64 -14.04
CA THR A 8 5.75 26.20 -12.97
C THR A 8 6.29 25.75 -11.60
N PRO A 9 6.28 26.64 -10.59
CA PRO A 9 6.72 26.26 -9.25
C PRO A 9 5.85 25.14 -8.72
N ILE A 10 6.46 23.99 -8.35
CA ILE A 10 5.79 22.89 -7.69
C ILE A 10 5.71 23.22 -6.21
N LYS A 11 4.49 23.29 -5.68
CA LYS A 11 4.29 23.33 -4.25
C LYS A 11 4.51 21.93 -3.67
N MET A 12 5.49 21.80 -2.79
CA MET A 12 5.77 20.56 -2.07
C MET A 12 5.15 20.64 -0.67
N GLU A 13 4.44 19.61 -0.29
CA GLU A 13 3.95 19.43 1.08
C GLU A 13 4.60 18.19 1.66
N ILE A 14 5.11 18.31 2.88
CA ILE A 14 5.67 17.19 3.65
C ILE A 14 4.57 16.67 4.58
N ILE A 15 4.41 15.37 4.66
CA ILE A 15 3.44 14.73 5.52
C ILE A 15 4.13 13.67 6.38
N GLU A 16 3.81 13.66 7.66
CA GLU A 16 4.32 12.70 8.64
C GLU A 16 3.19 11.74 9.09
N PRO A 17 3.53 10.56 9.62
CA PRO A 17 2.54 9.62 10.15
C PRO A 17 1.55 10.29 11.13
N GLY A 18 0.27 10.06 10.92
CA GLY A 18 -0.80 10.65 11.70
C GLY A 18 -1.30 12.02 11.23
N GLN A 19 -0.64 12.62 10.24
CA GLN A 19 -1.10 13.86 9.61
C GLN A 19 -2.05 13.59 8.44
N GLU A 20 -2.89 14.57 8.14
CA GLU A 20 -3.79 14.58 6.98
C GLU A 20 -3.65 15.92 6.24
N LEU A 21 -3.53 15.85 4.93
CA LEU A 21 -3.57 16.98 4.01
C LEU A 21 -4.84 16.91 3.16
N SER A 22 -5.41 18.06 2.83
CA SER A 22 -6.60 18.18 1.99
C SER A 22 -6.27 18.92 0.69
N PHE A 23 -6.71 18.35 -0.43
CA PHE A 23 -6.58 18.92 -1.77
C PHE A 23 -7.97 18.91 -2.43
N GLY A 24 -8.75 19.96 -2.21
CA GLY A 24 -10.16 19.97 -2.59
C GLY A 24 -10.94 18.89 -1.84
N GLU A 25 -11.60 17.99 -2.58
CA GLU A 25 -12.34 16.86 -2.01
C GLU A 25 -11.46 15.64 -1.68
N MET A 26 -10.21 15.64 -2.14
CA MET A 26 -9.27 14.58 -1.84
C MET A 26 -8.56 14.83 -0.50
N LYS A 27 -8.46 13.77 0.31
CA LYS A 27 -7.69 13.78 1.56
C LYS A 27 -6.61 12.72 1.50
N ILE A 28 -5.42 13.08 1.96
CA ILE A 28 -4.26 12.19 2.04
C ILE A 28 -3.77 12.16 3.48
N SER A 29 -3.77 10.98 4.07
CA SER A 29 -3.20 10.76 5.41
C SER A 29 -1.96 9.87 5.29
N ALA A 30 -0.96 10.08 6.14
CA ALA A 30 0.19 9.20 6.24
C ALA A 30 0.03 8.20 7.40
N ILE A 31 0.47 6.98 7.16
CA ILE A 31 0.57 5.90 8.13
C ILE A 31 1.99 5.36 8.12
N PRO A 32 2.56 4.87 9.24
CA PRO A 32 3.91 4.31 9.23
C PRO A 32 4.08 3.19 8.21
N ALA A 33 5.28 3.11 7.61
CA ALA A 33 5.72 2.00 6.78
C ALA A 33 7.16 1.65 7.19
N TYR A 34 7.41 0.41 7.64
CA TYR A 34 8.72 0.01 8.14
C TYR A 34 8.90 -1.49 8.17
N ASN A 35 10.15 -1.93 8.35
CA ASN A 35 10.49 -3.33 8.61
C ASN A 35 10.50 -3.64 10.10
N ILE A 36 10.03 -4.84 10.48
CA ILE A 36 10.07 -5.34 11.85
C ILE A 36 11.44 -5.96 12.16
N ASP A 37 11.83 -6.96 11.38
CA ASP A 37 13.07 -7.75 11.61
C ASP A 37 14.12 -7.56 10.50
N LYS A 38 14.00 -6.50 9.71
CA LYS A 38 14.93 -6.14 8.64
C LYS A 38 15.37 -4.69 8.83
N SER A 39 16.56 -4.35 8.38
CA SER A 39 17.14 -3.00 8.55
C SER A 39 17.01 -2.08 7.34
N PHE A 40 16.29 -2.51 6.30
CA PHE A 40 16.20 -1.75 5.04
C PHE A 40 15.31 -0.51 5.15
N HIS A 41 14.21 -0.62 5.89
CA HIS A 41 13.25 0.46 6.11
C HIS A 41 13.04 0.64 7.61
N PRO A 42 13.87 1.50 8.26
CA PRO A 42 13.75 1.74 9.69
C PRO A 42 12.41 2.35 10.07
N LYS A 43 11.95 2.07 11.30
CA LYS A 43 10.79 2.73 11.87
C LYS A 43 11.03 4.24 11.92
N ASP A 44 10.00 5.02 11.66
CA ASP A 44 10.01 6.49 11.66
C ASP A 44 10.65 7.16 10.43
N GLU A 45 11.09 6.40 9.43
CA GLU A 45 11.64 6.96 8.18
C GLU A 45 10.71 6.83 6.98
N GLY A 46 9.88 5.79 6.93
CA GLY A 46 8.99 5.50 5.82
C GLY A 46 7.51 5.74 6.13
N VAL A 47 6.74 6.03 5.08
CA VAL A 47 5.29 6.19 5.17
C VAL A 47 4.56 5.43 4.07
N GLY A 48 3.38 4.92 4.42
CA GLY A 48 2.32 4.58 3.50
C GLY A 48 1.29 5.71 3.45
N TYR A 49 0.38 5.64 2.50
CA TYR A 49 -0.62 6.68 2.29
C TYR A 49 -2.03 6.11 2.28
N ILE A 50 -2.95 6.84 2.89
CA ILE A 50 -4.38 6.60 2.79
C ILE A 50 -4.97 7.78 2.01
N ILE A 51 -5.47 7.51 0.82
CA ILE A 51 -6.03 8.51 -0.09
C ILE A 51 -7.55 8.30 -0.13
N LYS A 52 -8.30 9.33 0.21
CA LYS A 52 -9.77 9.33 0.21
C LYS A 52 -10.29 10.34 -0.79
N SER A 53 -11.12 9.89 -1.72
CA SER A 53 -11.78 10.76 -2.71
C SER A 53 -13.06 10.10 -3.23
N ASN A 54 -14.14 10.85 -3.28
CA ASN A 54 -15.40 10.44 -3.93
C ASN A 54 -15.90 9.02 -3.57
N GLY A 55 -15.84 8.64 -2.29
CA GLY A 55 -16.29 7.33 -1.83
C GLY A 55 -15.29 6.18 -2.06
N THR A 56 -14.14 6.46 -2.67
CA THR A 56 -13.02 5.51 -2.82
C THR A 56 -11.94 5.80 -1.79
N ILE A 57 -11.42 4.77 -1.18
CA ILE A 57 -10.28 4.82 -0.26
C ILE A 57 -9.18 3.94 -0.86
N ILE A 58 -7.98 4.50 -1.01
CA ILE A 58 -6.80 3.76 -1.46
C ILE A 58 -5.79 3.75 -0.33
N TYR A 59 -5.37 2.57 0.08
CA TYR A 59 -4.22 2.37 0.95
C TYR A 59 -3.02 1.94 0.10
N HIS A 60 -2.04 2.82 -0.03
CA HIS A 60 -0.73 2.49 -0.59
C HIS A 60 0.22 2.22 0.57
N ALA A 61 0.56 0.95 0.79
CA ALA A 61 1.29 0.56 1.99
C ALA A 61 2.72 1.12 2.07
N GLY A 62 3.33 1.49 0.93
CA GLY A 62 4.75 1.84 0.87
C GLY A 62 5.63 0.61 1.05
N ASP A 63 6.89 0.83 1.37
CA ASP A 63 7.85 -0.25 1.61
C ASP A 63 7.80 -0.67 3.08
N THR A 64 7.01 -1.67 3.37
CA THR A 64 6.68 -2.09 4.74
C THR A 64 6.60 -3.61 4.89
N ASP A 65 6.84 -4.09 6.10
CA ASP A 65 6.39 -5.40 6.56
C ASP A 65 4.93 -5.35 7.01
N PHE A 66 4.38 -6.49 7.42
CA PHE A 66 3.05 -6.56 8.03
C PHE A 66 3.11 -6.01 9.46
N ILE A 67 2.83 -4.72 9.61
CA ILE A 67 2.97 -3.96 10.86
C ILE A 67 1.65 -3.86 11.63
N PRO A 68 1.70 -3.74 12.97
CA PRO A 68 0.50 -3.64 13.81
C PRO A 68 -0.41 -2.45 13.47
N GLU A 69 0.16 -1.35 12.98
CA GLU A 69 -0.59 -0.14 12.60
C GLU A 69 -1.62 -0.37 11.50
N MET A 70 -1.44 -1.43 10.68
CA MET A 70 -2.43 -1.81 9.66
C MET A 70 -3.78 -2.19 10.27
N GLN A 71 -3.83 -2.56 11.55
CA GLN A 71 -5.09 -2.83 12.25
C GLN A 71 -6.03 -1.62 12.26
N LYS A 72 -5.50 -0.40 12.20
CA LYS A 72 -6.29 0.84 12.12
C LYS A 72 -7.12 0.94 10.84
N LEU A 73 -6.79 0.16 9.81
CA LEU A 73 -7.49 0.13 8.53
C LEU A 73 -8.69 -0.83 8.55
N THR A 74 -8.82 -1.66 9.57
CA THR A 74 -9.96 -2.55 9.75
C THR A 74 -11.24 -1.73 9.87
N GLY A 75 -12.24 -2.02 9.04
CA GLY A 75 -13.50 -1.27 9.00
C GLY A 75 -13.55 -0.10 8.01
N TYR A 76 -12.48 0.17 7.25
CA TYR A 76 -12.51 1.15 6.16
C TYR A 76 -13.41 0.71 5.01
N GLN A 77 -13.53 -0.61 4.79
CA GLN A 77 -14.50 -1.15 3.85
C GLN A 77 -15.90 -1.00 4.40
N GLN A 78 -16.74 -0.23 3.70
CA GLN A 78 -18.14 0.02 4.06
C GLN A 78 -19.04 -0.16 2.85
N PRO A 79 -20.33 -0.49 3.05
CA PRO A 79 -21.28 -0.56 1.95
C PRO A 79 -21.31 0.72 1.12
N GLY A 80 -21.28 0.59 -0.21
CA GLY A 80 -21.29 1.72 -1.14
C GLY A 80 -19.96 2.46 -1.29
N LYS A 81 -18.88 1.98 -0.65
CA LYS A 81 -17.52 2.53 -0.78
C LYS A 81 -16.56 1.47 -1.31
N GLU A 82 -15.59 1.90 -2.10
CA GLU A 82 -14.45 1.07 -2.47
C GLU A 82 -13.29 1.29 -1.50
N PHE A 83 -12.70 0.20 -1.04
CA PHE A 83 -11.44 0.24 -0.32
C PHE A 83 -10.42 -0.63 -1.04
N ILE A 84 -9.43 -0.01 -1.66
CA ILE A 84 -8.39 -0.66 -2.44
C ILE A 84 -7.09 -0.62 -1.66
N ALA A 85 -6.42 -1.77 -1.51
CA ALA A 85 -5.13 -1.87 -0.86
C ALA A 85 -4.03 -2.28 -1.85
N LEU A 86 -2.98 -1.47 -1.98
CA LEU A 86 -1.76 -1.81 -2.70
C LEU A 86 -0.72 -2.28 -1.70
N LEU A 87 -0.39 -3.58 -1.77
CA LEU A 87 0.48 -4.25 -0.81
C LEU A 87 1.77 -4.73 -1.47
N PRO A 88 2.96 -4.42 -0.91
CA PRO A 88 4.21 -4.93 -1.45
C PRO A 88 4.36 -6.42 -1.16
N ILE A 89 4.85 -7.17 -2.14
CA ILE A 89 5.07 -8.62 -2.05
C ILE A 89 6.51 -9.05 -2.38
N GLY A 90 7.43 -8.11 -2.40
CA GLY A 90 8.82 -8.37 -2.83
C GLY A 90 9.64 -9.29 -1.92
N GLY A 91 9.20 -9.53 -0.69
CA GLY A 91 9.78 -10.49 0.25
C GLY A 91 11.08 -10.04 0.91
N ARG A 92 12.08 -9.68 0.13
CA ARG A 92 13.41 -9.33 0.64
C ARG A 92 13.41 -8.03 1.47
N PHE A 93 12.77 -7.01 0.96
CA PHE A 93 12.77 -5.65 1.55
C PHE A 93 11.43 -5.28 2.19
N THR A 94 10.40 -6.02 1.89
CA THR A 94 9.01 -5.78 2.27
C THR A 94 8.35 -7.09 2.69
N MET A 95 7.03 -7.12 2.78
CA MET A 95 6.26 -8.34 3.05
C MET A 95 6.56 -9.45 2.03
N THR A 96 6.58 -10.69 2.50
CA THR A 96 6.45 -11.87 1.64
C THR A 96 5.02 -11.94 1.07
N VAL A 97 4.79 -12.85 0.13
CA VAL A 97 3.44 -13.12 -0.41
C VAL A 97 2.47 -13.49 0.71
N GLU A 98 2.88 -14.38 1.61
CA GLU A 98 2.06 -14.87 2.72
C GLU A 98 1.74 -13.74 3.72
N GLU A 99 2.74 -12.93 4.07
CA GLU A 99 2.56 -11.78 4.96
C GLU A 99 1.57 -10.76 4.37
N ALA A 100 1.67 -10.49 3.07
CA ALA A 100 0.74 -9.58 2.38
C ALA A 100 -0.69 -10.13 2.33
N VAL A 101 -0.86 -11.46 2.21
CA VAL A 101 -2.17 -12.12 2.31
C VAL A 101 -2.73 -11.97 3.74
N GLU A 102 -1.92 -12.15 4.77
CA GLU A 102 -2.34 -11.94 6.17
C GLU A 102 -2.72 -10.47 6.43
N ALA A 103 -1.97 -9.52 5.87
CA ALA A 103 -2.34 -8.11 5.91
C ALA A 103 -3.72 -7.87 5.25
N ALA A 104 -3.94 -8.41 4.05
CA ALA A 104 -5.22 -8.31 3.36
C ALA A 104 -6.38 -8.94 4.15
N LYS A 105 -6.16 -10.07 4.80
CA LYS A 105 -7.16 -10.70 5.70
C LYS A 105 -7.51 -9.81 6.88
N MET A 106 -6.54 -9.11 7.44
CA MET A 106 -6.75 -8.20 8.57
C MET A 106 -7.55 -6.96 8.15
N ILE A 107 -7.12 -6.28 7.09
CA ILE A 107 -7.72 -5.00 6.69
C ILE A 107 -9.01 -5.15 5.86
N LYS A 108 -9.23 -6.31 5.24
CA LYS A 108 -10.42 -6.67 4.46
C LYS A 108 -10.81 -5.63 3.41
N PRO A 109 -9.93 -5.33 2.44
CA PRO A 109 -10.26 -4.39 1.38
C PRO A 109 -11.30 -4.99 0.41
N SER A 110 -11.99 -4.15 -0.37
CA SER A 110 -12.83 -4.62 -1.48
C SER A 110 -12.02 -5.15 -2.66
N LEU A 111 -10.78 -4.64 -2.80
CA LEU A 111 -9.82 -5.08 -3.80
C LEU A 111 -8.40 -4.94 -3.24
N THR A 112 -7.54 -5.91 -3.47
CA THR A 112 -6.11 -5.78 -3.18
C THR A 112 -5.26 -5.99 -4.44
N ILE A 113 -4.19 -5.23 -4.54
CA ILE A 113 -3.30 -5.20 -5.70
C ILE A 113 -1.87 -5.42 -5.21
N PRO A 114 -1.19 -6.48 -5.68
CA PRO A 114 0.21 -6.69 -5.35
C PRO A 114 1.11 -5.68 -6.06
N MET A 115 2.03 -5.09 -5.35
CA MET A 115 3.04 -4.17 -5.88
C MET A 115 4.45 -4.55 -5.44
N HIS A 116 5.46 -3.81 -5.90
CA HIS A 116 6.88 -3.98 -5.53
C HIS A 116 7.41 -5.38 -5.89
N TRP A 117 7.17 -5.82 -7.13
CA TRP A 117 7.59 -7.10 -7.68
C TRP A 117 7.98 -6.98 -9.17
N GLY A 118 8.67 -8.00 -9.68
CA GLY A 118 8.94 -8.16 -11.12
C GLY A 118 10.07 -7.29 -11.67
N SER A 119 10.93 -6.74 -10.80
CA SER A 119 12.13 -5.99 -11.21
C SER A 119 13.33 -6.43 -10.36
N ILE A 120 13.62 -5.74 -9.25
CA ILE A 120 14.76 -6.07 -8.37
C ILE A 120 14.43 -7.25 -7.45
N VAL A 121 13.19 -7.36 -7.03
CA VAL A 121 12.68 -8.40 -6.12
C VAL A 121 11.30 -8.87 -6.57
N GLY A 122 10.93 -10.07 -6.11
CA GLY A 122 9.66 -10.70 -6.46
C GLY A 122 9.57 -11.07 -7.95
N THR A 123 8.66 -11.95 -8.27
CA THR A 123 8.43 -12.48 -9.61
C THR A 123 6.96 -12.35 -10.01
N GLU A 124 6.66 -12.59 -11.28
CA GLU A 124 5.27 -12.68 -11.74
C GLU A 124 4.55 -13.87 -11.09
N GLU A 125 5.28 -14.95 -10.83
CA GLU A 125 4.76 -16.12 -10.11
C GLU A 125 4.37 -15.76 -8.68
N ASP A 126 5.13 -14.91 -7.99
CA ASP A 126 4.77 -14.42 -6.66
C ASP A 126 3.47 -13.60 -6.69
N ALA A 127 3.30 -12.76 -7.71
CA ALA A 127 2.06 -12.00 -7.88
C ALA A 127 0.84 -12.91 -8.17
N LYS A 128 1.02 -13.94 -9.00
CA LYS A 128 0.00 -14.95 -9.26
C LYS A 128 -0.34 -15.75 -8.01
N GLU A 129 0.67 -16.14 -7.24
CA GLU A 129 0.49 -16.85 -5.96
C GLU A 129 -0.25 -15.97 -4.94
N PHE A 130 0.07 -14.69 -4.84
CA PHE A 130 -0.67 -13.75 -4.00
C PHE A 130 -2.16 -13.72 -4.36
N VAL A 131 -2.50 -13.59 -5.65
CA VAL A 131 -3.89 -13.59 -6.11
C VAL A 131 -4.58 -14.92 -5.80
N ARG A 132 -3.89 -16.05 -5.99
CA ARG A 132 -4.41 -17.39 -5.68
C ARG A 132 -4.75 -17.53 -4.20
N LEU A 133 -3.82 -17.13 -3.30
CA LEU A 133 -4.02 -17.21 -1.85
C LEU A 133 -5.11 -16.25 -1.36
N CYS A 134 -5.18 -15.04 -1.92
CA CYS A 134 -6.27 -14.11 -1.64
C CYS A 134 -7.62 -14.71 -2.02
N LYS A 135 -7.73 -15.34 -3.19
CA LYS A 135 -8.96 -16.01 -3.64
C LYS A 135 -9.38 -17.13 -2.69
N GLU A 136 -8.46 -17.96 -2.22
CA GLU A 136 -8.74 -19.00 -1.21
C GLU A 136 -9.25 -18.38 0.10
N ALA A 137 -8.74 -17.22 0.48
CA ALA A 137 -9.18 -16.45 1.64
C ALA A 137 -10.47 -15.63 1.39
N LYS A 138 -11.09 -15.74 0.20
CA LYS A 138 -12.26 -14.96 -0.23
C LYS A 138 -12.01 -13.45 -0.26
N ILE A 139 -10.81 -13.06 -0.65
CA ILE A 139 -10.39 -11.67 -0.85
C ILE A 139 -10.21 -11.43 -2.35
N ASN A 140 -10.79 -10.35 -2.87
CA ASN A 140 -10.58 -9.96 -4.25
C ASN A 140 -9.15 -9.43 -4.43
N ALA A 141 -8.46 -9.94 -5.43
CA ALA A 141 -7.12 -9.52 -5.78
C ALA A 141 -6.94 -9.48 -7.30
N GLU A 142 -6.23 -8.49 -7.79
CA GLU A 142 -5.93 -8.32 -9.22
C GLU A 142 -4.47 -7.90 -9.41
N ILE A 143 -3.87 -8.39 -10.51
CA ILE A 143 -2.57 -7.92 -10.97
C ILE A 143 -2.83 -6.83 -12.01
N LEU A 144 -2.26 -5.65 -11.80
CA LEU A 144 -2.32 -4.60 -12.81
C LEU A 144 -1.30 -4.87 -13.92
N GLU A 145 -1.75 -4.76 -15.17
CA GLU A 145 -0.86 -4.85 -16.33
C GLU A 145 0.07 -3.63 -16.37
N LYS A 146 1.33 -3.88 -16.73
CA LYS A 146 2.26 -2.78 -17.02
C LYS A 146 1.88 -2.16 -18.36
N VAL A 147 1.67 -0.87 -18.36
CA VAL A 147 1.43 -0.06 -19.55
C VAL A 147 2.75 0.32 -20.20
#